data_ec11de576edc0c5bcf52b4fd7b140112
#
_entry.id   ec11de576edc0c5bcf52b4fd7b140112
#
_cell.length_a   1.000
_cell.length_b   1.000
_cell.length_c   1.000
_cell.angle_alpha   90.00
_cell.angle_beta   90.00
_cell.angle_gamma   90.00
#
_symmetry.space_group_name_H-M   'P 1'
#
loop_
_entity.id
_entity.type
_entity.pdbx_description
1 polymer ?
#
loop_
_entity_poly.entity_id
_entity_poly.type
_entity_poly.pdbx_seq_one_letter_code
_entity_poly.pdbx_strand_id
1 'polypeptide(L)'
;MSALPVKHKVLIFPAGSEIGMEIFHSLKYSHHVEVFGASGKNDHASFLYQRSHYIEDSGLYVSAVDFIPRLNGHLQRLGVEFIYPTHDTVACFLAEHQHELAAKVMTSTAKTNNIARYKSKTYSTFSGFEFCPRVYAAPHVDLSFPVFLKPDDGQGGKGTFRADDATDLAFYLRKHPELLVTEYLPGEELSVDCFTDFKRELLFVGPRTRERVQMGISFRSTAVPVSEEIRQIARD
;
A
#
# COMPACT_ATOMS: atom_id res chain seq x y z
N MET A 1 10.55 42.51 -0.31
CA MET A 1 10.49 41.24 -1.02
C MET A 1 10.36 40.14 0.04
N SER A 2 9.21 39.50 0.19
CA SER A 2 9.06 38.36 1.10
C SER A 2 9.96 37.24 0.59
N ALA A 3 10.78 36.65 1.47
CA ALA A 3 11.56 35.47 1.13
C ALA A 3 10.61 34.37 0.62
N LEU A 4 10.98 33.74 -0.48
CA LEU A 4 10.24 32.58 -0.97
C LEU A 4 10.20 31.52 0.15
N PRO A 5 9.07 30.85 0.39
CA PRO A 5 8.98 29.84 1.41
C PRO A 5 10.02 28.73 1.15
N VAL A 6 10.68 28.27 2.20
CA VAL A 6 11.60 27.14 2.13
C VAL A 6 10.77 25.91 1.71
N LYS A 7 11.18 25.26 0.61
CA LYS A 7 10.53 24.06 0.13
C LYS A 7 11.07 22.85 0.85
N HIS A 8 10.17 21.99 1.33
CA HIS A 8 10.53 20.68 1.83
C HIS A 8 10.93 19.76 0.67
N LYS A 9 12.04 19.05 0.78
CA LYS A 9 12.52 18.12 -0.22
C LYS A 9 11.99 16.72 0.02
N VAL A 10 11.30 16.18 -0.97
CA VAL A 10 10.57 14.92 -0.89
C VAL A 10 11.08 13.96 -1.95
N LEU A 11 11.41 12.73 -1.56
CA LEU A 11 11.77 11.63 -2.47
C LEU A 11 10.59 10.68 -2.63
N ILE A 12 10.18 10.41 -3.85
CA ILE A 12 9.23 9.34 -4.21
C ILE A 12 10.03 8.09 -4.57
N PHE A 13 9.77 6.96 -3.89
CA PHE A 13 10.53 5.73 -4.11
C PHE A 13 9.68 4.46 -3.94
N PRO A 14 9.71 3.53 -4.93
CA PRO A 14 10.21 3.68 -6.30
C PRO A 14 9.33 4.61 -7.15
N ALA A 15 9.93 5.50 -7.93
CA ALA A 15 9.21 6.53 -8.67
C ALA A 15 8.36 5.99 -9.83
N GLY A 16 8.74 4.84 -10.39
CA GLY A 16 8.10 4.23 -11.57
C GLY A 16 6.81 3.46 -11.32
N SER A 17 6.33 3.41 -10.08
CA SER A 17 5.02 2.84 -9.79
C SER A 17 3.89 3.82 -10.17
N GLU A 18 2.69 3.30 -10.45
CA GLU A 18 1.52 4.16 -10.69
C GLU A 18 1.24 5.07 -9.49
N ILE A 19 1.37 4.56 -8.26
CA ILE A 19 1.26 5.35 -7.03
C ILE A 19 2.30 6.48 -7.00
N GLY A 20 3.55 6.19 -7.42
CA GLY A 20 4.61 7.18 -7.49
C GLY A 20 4.30 8.31 -8.46
N MET A 21 3.75 7.99 -9.61
CA MET A 21 3.33 8.97 -10.61
C MET A 21 2.17 9.84 -10.11
N GLU A 22 1.19 9.25 -9.42
CA GLU A 22 0.07 9.99 -8.83
C GLU A 22 0.53 10.95 -7.72
N ILE A 23 1.46 10.51 -6.86
CA ILE A 23 2.07 11.38 -5.85
C ILE A 23 2.83 12.53 -6.52
N PHE A 24 3.61 12.24 -7.57
CA PHE A 24 4.30 13.28 -8.33
C PHE A 24 3.30 14.30 -8.89
N HIS A 25 2.23 13.84 -9.55
CA HIS A 25 1.20 14.72 -10.11
C HIS A 25 0.50 15.57 -9.05
N SER A 26 0.29 15.04 -7.86
CA SER A 26 -0.30 15.76 -6.73
C SER A 26 0.62 16.85 -6.17
N LEU A 27 1.94 16.65 -6.24
CA LEU A 27 2.92 17.53 -5.59
C LEU A 27 3.63 18.50 -6.55
N LYS A 28 3.70 18.21 -7.84
CA LYS A 28 4.54 18.94 -8.82
C LYS A 28 4.29 20.46 -8.92
N TYR A 29 3.10 20.91 -8.54
CA TYR A 29 2.73 22.34 -8.53
C TYR A 29 2.74 22.96 -7.12
N SER A 30 3.13 22.21 -6.11
CA SER A 30 3.22 22.73 -4.74
C SER A 30 4.32 23.78 -4.62
N HIS A 31 3.99 24.91 -3.98
CA HIS A 31 4.97 25.93 -3.63
C HIS A 31 5.80 25.54 -2.39
N HIS A 32 5.38 24.50 -1.65
CA HIS A 32 5.99 24.08 -0.39
C HIS A 32 6.89 22.84 -0.53
N VAL A 33 6.89 22.19 -1.71
CA VAL A 33 7.58 20.93 -1.91
C VAL A 33 8.45 20.98 -3.16
N GLU A 34 9.66 20.43 -3.06
CA GLU A 34 10.54 20.09 -4.17
C GLU A 34 10.61 18.57 -4.28
N VAL A 35 10.19 18.04 -5.44
CA VAL A 35 9.95 16.61 -5.61
C VAL A 35 11.09 15.95 -6.36
N PHE A 36 11.65 14.90 -5.78
CA PHE A 36 12.64 14.01 -6.35
C PHE A 36 12.06 12.62 -6.57
N GLY A 37 12.55 11.91 -7.58
CA GLY A 37 12.22 10.51 -7.83
C GLY A 37 13.44 9.63 -7.79
N ALA A 38 13.30 8.40 -7.33
CA ALA A 38 14.36 7.39 -7.41
C ALA A 38 13.81 6.04 -7.86
N SER A 39 14.59 5.31 -8.63
CA SER A 39 14.31 3.94 -9.05
C SER A 39 15.59 3.14 -9.26
N GLY A 40 15.50 1.83 -9.06
CA GLY A 40 16.59 0.90 -9.36
C GLY A 40 16.84 0.69 -10.85
N LYS A 41 15.88 1.11 -11.69
CA LYS A 41 15.95 1.05 -13.17
C LYS A 41 15.37 2.32 -13.76
N ASN A 42 15.90 2.71 -14.90
CA ASN A 42 15.29 3.77 -15.69
C ASN A 42 13.98 3.25 -16.30
N ASP A 43 12.90 3.96 -16.04
CA ASP A 43 11.57 3.65 -16.52
C ASP A 43 10.84 4.93 -16.98
N HIS A 44 9.57 4.78 -17.37
CA HIS A 44 8.75 5.87 -17.88
C HIS A 44 8.57 7.04 -16.88
N ALA A 45 8.74 6.82 -15.58
CA ALA A 45 8.64 7.90 -14.60
C ALA A 45 9.79 8.90 -14.73
N SER A 46 10.94 8.51 -15.26
CA SER A 46 12.08 9.41 -15.45
C SER A 46 11.74 10.65 -16.29
N PHE A 47 10.77 10.54 -17.20
CA PHE A 47 10.31 11.65 -18.04
C PHE A 47 9.46 12.69 -17.27
N LEU A 48 8.97 12.36 -16.08
CA LEU A 48 8.20 13.29 -15.26
C LEU A 48 9.09 14.28 -14.51
N TYR A 49 10.34 13.91 -14.27
CA TYR A 49 11.27 14.67 -13.45
C TYR A 49 12.29 15.44 -14.32
N GLN A 50 12.77 16.57 -13.82
CA GLN A 50 13.99 17.14 -14.35
C GLN A 50 15.15 16.17 -14.09
N ARG A 51 16.15 16.15 -14.98
CA ARG A 51 17.29 15.23 -14.87
C ARG A 51 18.03 15.31 -13.52
N SER A 52 18.10 16.49 -12.93
CA SER A 52 18.71 16.72 -11.60
C SER A 52 17.86 16.20 -10.44
N HIS A 53 16.60 15.88 -10.68
CA HIS A 53 15.62 15.45 -9.67
C HIS A 53 15.25 13.96 -9.78
N TYR A 54 15.88 13.23 -10.71
CA TYR A 54 15.69 11.80 -10.87
C TYR A 54 16.98 11.03 -10.59
N ILE A 55 16.88 10.02 -9.75
CA ILE A 55 17.97 9.13 -9.37
C ILE A 55 17.71 7.77 -10.00
N GLU A 56 18.59 7.37 -10.91
CA GLU A 56 18.68 6.00 -11.38
C GLU A 56 19.89 5.36 -10.68
N ASP A 57 19.62 4.35 -9.86
CA ASP A 57 20.68 3.62 -9.16
C ASP A 57 20.30 2.14 -9.04
N SER A 58 20.99 1.29 -9.79
CA SER A 58 20.73 -0.16 -9.84
C SER A 58 20.97 -0.89 -8.51
N GLY A 59 21.51 -0.24 -7.50
CA GLY A 59 21.61 -0.77 -6.14
C GLY A 59 20.42 -0.44 -5.24
N LEU A 60 19.44 0.34 -5.71
CA LEU A 60 18.27 0.70 -4.92
C LEU A 60 17.18 -0.40 -4.95
N TYR A 61 17.53 -1.56 -4.41
CA TYR A 61 16.59 -2.64 -4.10
C TYR A 61 16.65 -2.98 -2.62
N VAL A 62 15.53 -3.10 -1.96
CA VAL A 62 15.43 -3.39 -0.51
C VAL A 62 16.10 -4.70 -0.11
N SER A 63 16.35 -5.61 -1.05
CA SER A 63 17.09 -6.86 -0.84
C SER A 63 18.61 -6.69 -0.96
N ALA A 64 19.12 -5.54 -1.40
CA ALA A 64 20.56 -5.31 -1.50
C ALA A 64 21.13 -5.01 -0.11
N VAL A 65 22.28 -5.63 0.20
CA VAL A 65 22.96 -5.49 1.50
C VAL A 65 23.35 -4.03 1.80
N ASP A 66 23.68 -3.27 0.77
CA ASP A 66 24.10 -1.87 0.85
C ASP A 66 22.98 -0.87 0.57
N PHE A 67 21.71 -1.32 0.58
CA PHE A 67 20.56 -0.47 0.23
C PHE A 67 20.48 0.78 1.13
N ILE A 68 20.51 0.62 2.47
CA ILE A 68 20.36 1.74 3.42
C ILE A 68 21.52 2.75 3.29
N PRO A 69 22.80 2.35 3.33
CA PRO A 69 23.91 3.27 3.11
C PRO A 69 23.81 4.02 1.76
N ARG A 70 23.44 3.32 0.69
CA ARG A 70 23.30 3.89 -0.65
C ARG A 70 22.16 4.90 -0.72
N LEU A 71 20.99 4.55 -0.18
CA LEU A 71 19.85 5.46 -0.11
C LEU A 71 20.21 6.71 0.70
N ASN A 72 20.82 6.55 1.87
CA ASN A 72 21.27 7.66 2.71
C ASN A 72 22.27 8.59 1.98
N GLY A 73 23.16 8.05 1.19
CA GLY A 73 24.07 8.85 0.36
C GLY A 73 23.33 9.79 -0.59
N HIS A 74 22.26 9.31 -1.23
CA HIS A 74 21.41 10.14 -2.09
C HIS A 74 20.59 11.15 -1.28
N LEU A 75 19.97 10.74 -0.16
CA LEU A 75 19.19 11.62 0.71
C LEU A 75 20.01 12.80 1.22
N GLN A 76 21.20 12.53 1.74
CA GLN A 76 22.10 13.55 2.26
C GLN A 76 22.60 14.50 1.18
N ARG A 77 23.05 13.94 0.03
CA ARG A 77 23.53 14.74 -1.11
C ARG A 77 22.50 15.72 -1.63
N LEU A 78 21.20 15.33 -1.64
CA LEU A 78 20.10 16.17 -2.13
C LEU A 78 19.44 17.00 -1.02
N GLY A 79 19.71 16.68 0.25
CA GLY A 79 19.05 17.30 1.40
C GLY A 79 17.58 16.92 1.48
N VAL A 80 17.24 15.65 1.15
CA VAL A 80 15.87 15.15 1.24
C VAL A 80 15.44 15.01 2.70
N GLU A 81 14.25 15.51 3.01
CA GLU A 81 13.68 15.47 4.36
C GLU A 81 12.64 14.35 4.54
N PHE A 82 11.93 14.01 3.45
CA PHE A 82 10.84 13.03 3.50
C PHE A 82 10.93 12.03 2.34
N ILE A 83 10.56 10.77 2.61
CA ILE A 83 10.47 9.70 1.61
C ILE A 83 9.01 9.23 1.53
N TYR A 84 8.42 9.21 0.34
CA TYR A 84 7.15 8.55 0.06
C TYR A 84 7.41 7.17 -0.55
N PRO A 85 7.23 6.08 0.21
CA PRO A 85 7.29 4.74 -0.34
C PRO A 85 6.03 4.45 -1.16
N THR A 86 6.23 3.86 -2.35
CA THR A 86 5.14 3.63 -3.31
C THR A 86 4.93 2.15 -3.64
N HIS A 87 5.49 1.28 -2.82
CA HIS A 87 5.32 -0.16 -2.90
C HIS A 87 5.27 -0.76 -1.50
N ASP A 88 4.35 -1.69 -1.25
CA ASP A 88 4.12 -2.24 0.10
C ASP A 88 5.38 -2.82 0.75
N THR A 89 6.17 -3.59 0.00
CA THR A 89 7.44 -4.15 0.51
C THR A 89 8.42 -3.05 0.90
N VAL A 90 8.49 -1.97 0.10
CA VAL A 90 9.36 -0.82 0.38
C VAL A 90 8.84 -0.07 1.62
N ALA A 91 7.53 0.13 1.73
CA ALA A 91 6.92 0.80 2.89
C ALA A 91 7.20 0.04 4.19
N CYS A 92 7.04 -1.29 4.20
CA CYS A 92 7.36 -2.14 5.34
C CYS A 92 8.84 -2.04 5.71
N PHE A 93 9.72 -2.24 4.72
CA PHE A 93 11.17 -2.22 4.95
C PHE A 93 11.65 -0.87 5.49
N LEU A 94 11.25 0.24 4.87
CA LEU A 94 11.67 1.57 5.31
C LEU A 94 11.08 1.94 6.68
N ALA A 95 9.88 1.48 7.01
CA ALA A 95 9.29 1.68 8.34
C ALA A 95 10.07 0.94 9.43
N GLU A 96 10.54 -0.28 9.16
CA GLU A 96 11.38 -1.07 10.08
C GLU A 96 12.75 -0.44 10.32
N HIS A 97 13.33 0.15 9.26
CA HIS A 97 14.66 0.77 9.28
C HIS A 97 14.62 2.30 9.43
N GLN A 98 13.49 2.90 9.88
CA GLN A 98 13.35 4.36 9.98
C GLN A 98 14.48 5.03 10.77
N HIS A 99 14.97 4.38 11.80
CA HIS A 99 16.05 4.90 12.66
C HIS A 99 17.44 4.93 12.01
N GLU A 100 17.62 4.21 10.90
CA GLU A 100 18.84 4.17 10.11
C GLU A 100 18.82 5.17 8.94
N LEU A 101 17.67 5.74 8.63
CA LEU A 101 17.47 6.62 7.47
C LEU A 101 17.75 8.08 7.79
N ALA A 102 18.39 8.76 6.85
CA ALA A 102 18.68 10.21 6.93
C ALA A 102 17.45 11.09 6.69
N ALA A 103 16.30 10.53 6.33
CA ALA A 103 15.05 11.24 6.08
C ALA A 103 13.87 10.53 6.72
N LYS A 104 12.78 11.26 6.97
CA LYS A 104 11.55 10.71 7.56
C LYS A 104 10.73 9.98 6.50
N VAL A 105 10.32 8.75 6.79
CA VAL A 105 9.44 7.97 5.90
C VAL A 105 7.97 8.36 6.14
N MET A 106 7.28 8.72 5.08
CA MET A 106 5.86 9.05 5.09
C MET A 106 5.03 7.78 4.97
N THR A 107 4.95 7.04 6.06
CA THR A 107 4.19 5.80 6.19
C THR A 107 3.76 5.61 7.65
N SER A 108 2.97 4.58 7.91
CA SER A 108 2.59 4.19 9.28
C SER A 108 3.76 3.54 10.04
N THR A 109 3.52 3.16 11.30
CA THR A 109 4.52 2.41 12.08
C THR A 109 4.84 1.06 11.42
N ALA A 110 6.01 0.49 11.69
CA ALA A 110 6.38 -0.84 11.22
C ALA A 110 5.32 -1.91 11.58
N LYS A 111 4.76 -1.82 12.81
CA LYS A 111 3.66 -2.70 13.24
C LYS A 111 2.44 -2.56 12.34
N THR A 112 1.99 -1.34 12.07
CA THR A 112 0.80 -1.08 11.22
C THR A 112 1.03 -1.53 9.78
N ASN A 113 2.18 -1.20 9.19
CA ASN A 113 2.53 -1.67 7.85
C ASN A 113 2.53 -3.19 7.75
N ASN A 114 3.05 -3.87 8.77
CA ASN A 114 3.10 -5.33 8.83
C ASN A 114 1.70 -5.96 8.94
N ILE A 115 0.78 -5.35 9.72
CA ILE A 115 -0.62 -5.77 9.79
C ILE A 115 -1.28 -5.58 8.42
N ALA A 116 -1.13 -4.42 7.80
CA ALA A 116 -1.74 -4.13 6.50
C ALA A 116 -1.19 -4.98 5.35
N ARG A 117 0.09 -5.37 5.42
CA ARG A 117 0.76 -6.17 4.39
C ARG A 117 0.26 -7.61 4.34
N TYR A 118 0.01 -8.22 5.50
CA TYR A 118 -0.38 -9.62 5.62
C TYR A 118 -1.84 -9.76 6.02
N LYS A 119 -2.64 -10.40 5.17
CA LYS A 119 -4.08 -10.60 5.40
C LYS A 119 -4.36 -11.42 6.66
N SER A 120 -3.53 -12.43 6.95
CA SER A 120 -3.62 -13.21 8.18
C SER A 120 -3.51 -12.33 9.43
N LYS A 121 -2.60 -11.34 9.40
CA LYS A 121 -2.43 -10.40 10.50
C LYS A 121 -3.58 -9.40 10.59
N THR A 122 -4.06 -8.90 9.44
CA THR A 122 -5.25 -8.05 9.39
C THR A 122 -6.45 -8.77 10.00
N TYR A 123 -6.74 -9.99 9.54
CA TYR A 123 -7.88 -10.76 10.05
C TYR A 123 -7.72 -11.15 11.52
N SER A 124 -6.52 -11.51 11.95
CA SER A 124 -6.26 -11.78 13.38
C SER A 124 -6.47 -10.53 14.24
N THR A 125 -6.06 -9.35 13.75
CA THR A 125 -6.22 -8.09 14.47
C THR A 125 -7.69 -7.70 14.63
N PHE A 126 -8.51 -7.93 13.60
CA PHE A 126 -9.91 -7.52 13.54
C PHE A 126 -10.89 -8.68 13.74
N SER A 127 -10.45 -9.85 14.18
CA SER A 127 -11.28 -11.06 14.30
C SER A 127 -12.50 -10.93 15.24
N GLY A 128 -12.49 -9.94 16.14
CA GLY A 128 -13.62 -9.65 17.04
C GLY A 128 -14.66 -8.69 16.45
N PHE A 129 -14.47 -8.19 15.26
CA PHE A 129 -15.37 -7.23 14.62
C PHE A 129 -16.24 -7.91 13.57
N GLU A 130 -17.51 -7.55 13.50
CA GLU A 130 -18.48 -8.12 12.56
C GLU A 130 -18.13 -7.82 11.08
N PHE A 131 -17.43 -6.73 10.81
CA PHE A 131 -16.97 -6.39 9.45
C PHE A 131 -15.78 -7.23 8.97
N CYS A 132 -15.11 -7.97 9.87
CA CYS A 132 -13.99 -8.83 9.51
C CYS A 132 -14.51 -10.17 8.96
N PRO A 133 -14.11 -10.57 7.74
CA PRO A 133 -14.53 -11.85 7.18
C PRO A 133 -14.06 -13.02 8.05
N ARG A 134 -14.89 -14.03 8.18
CA ARG A 134 -14.55 -15.28 8.88
C ARG A 134 -13.39 -15.97 8.12
N VAL A 135 -12.36 -16.33 8.86
CA VAL A 135 -11.24 -17.13 8.37
C VAL A 135 -11.40 -18.57 8.85
N TYR A 136 -11.27 -19.51 7.93
CA TYR A 136 -11.37 -20.93 8.21
C TYR A 136 -9.98 -21.54 8.37
N ALA A 137 -9.67 -21.99 9.59
CA ALA A 137 -8.41 -22.70 9.85
C ALA A 137 -8.45 -24.15 9.34
N ALA A 138 -7.30 -24.70 8.99
CA ALA A 138 -7.17 -26.14 8.73
C ALA A 138 -7.56 -26.94 10.00
N PRO A 139 -8.26 -28.08 9.87
CA PRO A 139 -8.54 -28.87 8.69
C PRO A 139 -9.74 -28.43 7.82
N HIS A 140 -10.19 -27.19 7.89
CA HIS A 140 -11.27 -26.62 7.06
C HIS A 140 -12.60 -27.37 7.22
N VAL A 141 -13.03 -27.57 8.44
CA VAL A 141 -14.34 -28.14 8.81
C VAL A 141 -15.37 -27.02 9.00
N ASP A 142 -16.65 -27.38 8.94
CA ASP A 142 -17.80 -26.46 9.16
C ASP A 142 -17.82 -25.28 8.18
N LEU A 143 -17.45 -25.52 6.93
CA LEU A 143 -17.47 -24.50 5.88
C LEU A 143 -18.88 -24.24 5.36
N SER A 144 -19.18 -22.96 5.16
CA SER A 144 -20.35 -22.54 4.38
C SER A 144 -19.89 -22.10 2.99
N PHE A 145 -20.21 -22.89 1.97
CA PHE A 145 -19.87 -22.55 0.60
C PHE A 145 -20.83 -21.51 0.00
N PRO A 146 -20.35 -20.67 -0.94
CA PRO A 146 -18.96 -20.64 -1.47
C PRO A 146 -17.96 -20.08 -0.45
N VAL A 147 -16.70 -20.45 -0.58
CA VAL A 147 -15.57 -19.86 0.15
C VAL A 147 -14.62 -19.15 -0.78
N PHE A 148 -13.78 -18.24 -0.25
CA PHE A 148 -12.82 -17.48 -1.02
C PHE A 148 -11.39 -17.77 -0.56
N LEU A 149 -10.52 -18.10 -1.53
CA LEU A 149 -9.11 -18.42 -1.29
C LEU A 149 -8.22 -17.30 -1.79
N LYS A 150 -7.21 -16.93 -1.03
CA LYS A 150 -6.28 -15.84 -1.39
C LYS A 150 -4.90 -16.01 -0.75
N PRO A 151 -3.83 -15.54 -1.42
CA PRO A 151 -2.50 -15.48 -0.82
C PRO A 151 -2.48 -14.51 0.35
N ASP A 152 -1.66 -14.78 1.36
CA ASP A 152 -1.51 -13.92 2.52
C ASP A 152 -0.98 -12.52 2.15
N ASP A 153 0.06 -12.46 1.32
CA ASP A 153 0.72 -11.22 0.89
C ASP A 153 0.42 -10.83 -0.57
N GLY A 154 -0.61 -11.45 -1.19
CA GLY A 154 -0.99 -11.20 -2.58
C GLY A 154 -1.50 -9.78 -2.83
N GLN A 155 -1.27 -9.29 -4.05
CA GLN A 155 -1.69 -7.99 -4.54
C GLN A 155 -2.51 -8.12 -5.83
N GLY A 156 -3.42 -7.18 -6.06
CA GLY A 156 -4.15 -7.05 -7.32
C GLY A 156 -5.06 -8.22 -7.69
N GLY A 157 -5.55 -8.98 -6.72
CA GLY A 157 -6.40 -10.14 -6.96
C GLY A 157 -5.69 -11.36 -7.59
N LYS A 158 -4.37 -11.32 -7.74
CA LYS A 158 -3.61 -12.45 -8.29
C LYS A 158 -3.62 -13.63 -7.32
N GLY A 159 -3.85 -14.84 -7.86
CA GLY A 159 -3.86 -16.06 -7.06
C GLY A 159 -5.06 -16.18 -6.12
N THR A 160 -6.15 -15.47 -6.40
CA THR A 160 -7.41 -15.59 -5.67
C THR A 160 -8.36 -16.52 -6.39
N PHE A 161 -9.13 -17.31 -5.65
CA PHE A 161 -10.07 -18.28 -6.19
C PHE A 161 -11.35 -18.29 -5.37
N ARG A 162 -12.47 -18.56 -6.03
CA ARG A 162 -13.72 -18.91 -5.39
C ARG A 162 -13.91 -20.42 -5.49
N ALA A 163 -14.21 -21.07 -4.39
CA ALA A 163 -14.60 -22.47 -4.37
C ALA A 163 -16.08 -22.58 -4.04
N ASP A 164 -16.84 -23.17 -4.94
CA ASP A 164 -18.28 -23.32 -4.79
C ASP A 164 -18.66 -24.58 -4.00
N ASP A 165 -17.74 -25.52 -3.87
CA ASP A 165 -17.90 -26.75 -3.11
C ASP A 165 -16.57 -27.32 -2.57
N ALA A 166 -16.64 -28.45 -1.88
CA ALA A 166 -15.49 -29.12 -1.30
C ALA A 166 -14.50 -29.67 -2.35
N THR A 167 -14.97 -29.97 -3.55
CA THR A 167 -14.14 -30.47 -4.65
C THR A 167 -13.23 -29.35 -5.18
N ASP A 168 -13.80 -28.19 -5.42
CA ASP A 168 -13.06 -26.99 -5.80
C ASP A 168 -12.03 -26.61 -4.74
N LEU A 169 -12.44 -26.59 -3.48
CA LEU A 169 -11.56 -26.29 -2.36
C LEU A 169 -10.36 -27.24 -2.32
N ALA A 170 -10.62 -28.55 -2.39
CA ALA A 170 -9.56 -29.56 -2.39
C ALA A 170 -8.61 -29.40 -3.58
N PHE A 171 -9.16 -29.04 -4.76
CA PHE A 171 -8.35 -28.81 -5.96
C PHE A 171 -7.39 -27.63 -5.78
N TYR A 172 -7.87 -26.49 -5.29
CA TYR A 172 -7.04 -25.31 -5.11
C TYR A 172 -6.00 -25.50 -4.01
N LEU A 173 -6.38 -26.05 -2.84
CA LEU A 173 -5.46 -26.28 -1.73
C LEU A 173 -4.39 -27.34 -2.04
N ARG A 174 -4.68 -28.30 -2.90
CA ARG A 174 -3.66 -29.24 -3.36
C ARG A 174 -2.56 -28.56 -4.18
N LYS A 175 -2.90 -27.50 -4.94
CA LYS A 175 -1.95 -26.74 -5.75
C LYS A 175 -1.28 -25.62 -4.96
N HIS A 176 -2.00 -25.06 -4.01
CA HIS A 176 -1.64 -23.85 -3.26
C HIS A 176 -2.03 -24.04 -1.80
N PRO A 177 -1.30 -24.89 -1.05
CA PRO A 177 -1.63 -25.19 0.35
C PRO A 177 -1.47 -24.00 1.31
N GLU A 178 -0.77 -22.95 0.85
CA GLU A 178 -0.50 -21.73 1.59
C GLU A 178 -1.65 -20.71 1.57
N LEU A 179 -2.70 -20.94 0.78
CA LEU A 179 -3.80 -19.98 0.66
C LEU A 179 -4.63 -19.89 1.94
N LEU A 180 -4.96 -18.69 2.30
CA LEU A 180 -5.98 -18.42 3.31
C LEU A 180 -7.36 -18.73 2.75
N VAL A 181 -8.17 -19.43 3.53
CA VAL A 181 -9.57 -19.73 3.21
C VAL A 181 -10.45 -18.82 4.07
N THR A 182 -11.30 -18.03 3.42
CA THR A 182 -12.22 -17.10 4.08
C THR A 182 -13.64 -17.32 3.59
N GLU A 183 -14.62 -16.81 4.32
CA GLU A 183 -15.97 -16.71 3.78
C GLU A 183 -15.96 -15.88 2.48
N TYR A 184 -16.89 -16.20 1.60
CA TYR A 184 -17.14 -15.41 0.41
C TYR A 184 -18.11 -14.28 0.75
N LEU A 185 -17.72 -13.05 0.51
CA LEU A 185 -18.57 -11.88 0.72
C LEU A 185 -19.22 -11.49 -0.62
N PRO A 186 -20.53 -11.76 -0.80
CA PRO A 186 -21.27 -11.29 -1.97
C PRO A 186 -21.57 -9.81 -1.81
N GLY A 187 -21.51 -9.06 -2.89
CA GLY A 187 -21.91 -7.66 -2.88
C GLY A 187 -20.99 -6.77 -3.69
N GLU A 188 -21.25 -5.49 -3.62
CA GLU A 188 -20.45 -4.47 -4.30
C GLU A 188 -19.17 -4.17 -3.49
N GLU A 189 -18.03 -4.16 -4.18
CA GLU A 189 -16.74 -3.82 -3.59
C GLU A 189 -16.51 -2.31 -3.67
N LEU A 190 -16.28 -1.70 -2.52
CA LEU A 190 -15.88 -0.30 -2.42
C LEU A 190 -14.41 -0.19 -1.95
N SER A 191 -13.72 0.84 -2.40
CA SER A 191 -12.51 1.33 -1.74
C SER A 191 -12.89 2.47 -0.80
N VAL A 192 -12.40 2.43 0.43
CA VAL A 192 -12.60 3.52 1.40
C VAL A 192 -11.25 4.13 1.71
N ASP A 193 -11.02 5.34 1.21
CA ASP A 193 -9.82 6.10 1.50
C ASP A 193 -9.97 6.78 2.86
N CYS A 194 -9.04 6.53 3.78
CA CYS A 194 -9.05 7.09 5.12
C CYS A 194 -7.77 7.88 5.39
N PHE A 195 -7.88 8.99 6.09
CA PHE A 195 -6.73 9.77 6.52
C PHE A 195 -6.86 10.18 7.99
N THR A 196 -5.84 9.89 8.78
CA THR A 196 -5.72 10.27 10.18
C THR A 196 -4.54 11.21 10.40
N ASP A 197 -4.64 12.13 11.35
CA ASP A 197 -3.55 13.00 11.76
C ASP A 197 -2.57 12.31 12.72
N PHE A 198 -1.57 13.06 13.19
CA PHE A 198 -0.58 12.56 14.17
C PHE A 198 -1.16 12.22 15.54
N LYS A 199 -2.38 12.72 15.85
CA LYS A 199 -3.11 12.41 17.08
C LYS A 199 -4.01 11.22 16.92
N ARG A 200 -4.01 10.59 15.71
CA ARG A 200 -4.89 9.50 15.30
C ARG A 200 -6.36 9.92 15.17
N GLU A 201 -6.63 11.20 14.97
CA GLU A 201 -7.97 11.68 14.66
C GLU A 201 -8.26 11.41 13.18
N LEU A 202 -9.41 10.77 12.91
CA LEU A 202 -9.87 10.48 11.55
C LEU A 202 -10.38 11.77 10.91
N LEU A 203 -9.60 12.33 9.99
CA LEU A 203 -9.89 13.59 9.33
C LEU A 203 -10.67 13.42 8.03
N PHE A 204 -10.53 12.27 7.36
CA PHE A 204 -11.17 12.01 6.08
C PHE A 204 -11.59 10.56 5.96
N VAL A 205 -12.78 10.34 5.40
CA VAL A 205 -13.31 9.04 4.97
C VAL A 205 -13.98 9.24 3.62
N GLY A 206 -13.50 8.56 2.58
CA GLY A 206 -13.99 8.71 1.21
C GLY A 206 -14.24 7.37 0.53
N PRO A 207 -15.46 6.80 0.62
CA PRO A 207 -15.79 5.60 -0.13
C PRO A 207 -15.97 5.92 -1.62
N ARG A 208 -15.53 4.99 -2.47
CA ARG A 208 -15.65 5.06 -3.93
C ARG A 208 -15.85 3.69 -4.55
N THR A 209 -16.56 3.65 -5.65
CA THR A 209 -16.73 2.44 -6.46
C THR A 209 -15.40 2.00 -7.07
N ARG A 210 -15.32 0.73 -7.42
CA ARG A 210 -14.20 0.15 -8.17
C ARG A 210 -14.65 -0.21 -9.57
N GLU A 211 -14.58 0.78 -10.45
CA GLU A 211 -14.91 0.62 -11.85
C GLU A 211 -13.62 0.42 -12.66
N ARG A 212 -13.67 -0.38 -13.73
CA ARG A 212 -12.53 -0.66 -14.59
C ARG A 212 -11.25 -0.98 -13.80
N VAL A 213 -11.27 -2.08 -13.09
CA VAL A 213 -10.13 -2.57 -12.31
C VAL A 213 -9.16 -3.33 -13.22
N GLN A 214 -7.87 -2.99 -13.16
CA GLN A 214 -6.79 -3.71 -13.84
C GLN A 214 -5.62 -3.86 -12.87
N MET A 215 -5.10 -5.06 -12.72
CA MET A 215 -4.01 -5.37 -11.77
C MET A 215 -4.30 -4.89 -10.33
N GLY A 216 -5.57 -4.88 -9.92
CA GLY A 216 -6.00 -4.40 -8.59
C GLY A 216 -6.12 -2.89 -8.44
N ILE A 217 -5.75 -2.13 -9.46
CA ILE A 217 -5.85 -0.67 -9.48
C ILE A 217 -7.15 -0.28 -10.17
N SER A 218 -7.91 0.61 -9.53
CA SER A 218 -9.14 1.15 -10.09
C SER A 218 -8.82 2.34 -10.98
N PHE A 219 -8.94 2.17 -12.30
CA PHE A 219 -8.72 3.25 -13.28
C PHE A 219 -9.91 4.20 -13.40
N ARG A 220 -11.06 3.79 -12.91
CA ARG A 220 -12.25 4.62 -12.83
C ARG A 220 -12.93 4.36 -11.50
N SER A 221 -13.32 5.42 -10.82
CA SER A 221 -14.01 5.39 -9.54
C SER A 221 -15.02 6.51 -9.49
N THR A 222 -16.14 6.27 -8.84
CA THR A 222 -17.14 7.29 -8.54
C THR A 222 -17.25 7.41 -7.02
N ALA A 223 -17.12 8.62 -6.48
CA ALA A 223 -17.32 8.85 -5.05
C ALA A 223 -18.78 8.50 -4.67
N VAL A 224 -18.94 7.82 -3.56
CA VAL A 224 -20.25 7.49 -3.00
C VAL A 224 -20.44 8.18 -1.65
N PRO A 225 -21.69 8.46 -1.23
CA PRO A 225 -21.94 9.04 0.08
C PRO A 225 -21.39 8.17 1.22
N VAL A 226 -20.80 8.79 2.22
CA VAL A 226 -20.31 8.10 3.42
C VAL A 226 -21.51 7.74 4.29
N SER A 227 -21.80 6.45 4.47
CA SER A 227 -22.77 5.98 5.46
C SER A 227 -22.21 6.07 6.88
N GLU A 228 -23.08 6.09 7.89
CA GLU A 228 -22.64 6.06 9.29
C GLU A 228 -21.92 4.76 9.62
N GLU A 229 -22.33 3.64 9.04
CA GLU A 229 -21.67 2.35 9.15
C GLU A 229 -20.21 2.39 8.66
N ILE A 230 -19.99 2.91 7.43
CA ILE A 230 -18.62 3.08 6.88
C ILE A 230 -17.78 3.98 7.78
N ARG A 231 -18.39 5.06 8.31
CA ARG A 231 -17.68 5.98 9.19
C ARG A 231 -17.30 5.32 10.52
N GLN A 232 -18.16 4.48 11.06
CA GLN A 232 -17.87 3.75 12.30
C GLN A 232 -16.78 2.72 12.10
N ILE A 233 -16.85 1.91 11.03
CA ILE A 233 -15.80 0.94 10.68
C ILE A 233 -14.43 1.63 10.49
N ALA A 234 -14.43 2.83 9.90
CA ALA A 234 -13.19 3.58 9.69
C ALA A 234 -12.60 4.19 10.98
N ARG A 235 -13.40 4.32 12.05
CA ARG A 235 -12.93 4.79 13.37
C ARG A 235 -12.39 3.69 14.25
N ASP A 236 -12.96 2.49 14.14
CA ASP A 236 -12.61 1.29 14.91
C ASP A 236 -11.26 0.71 14.43
#